data_57a1c5125830c8034a8a30d2323fbe7f
#
_entry.id   57a1c5125830c8034a8a30d2323fbe7f
#
_cell.length_a   1.000
_cell.length_b   1.000
_cell.length_c   1.000
_cell.angle_alpha   90.00
_cell.angle_beta   90.00
_cell.angle_gamma   90.00
#
_symmetry.space_group_name_H-M   'P 1'
#
loop_
_entity.id
_entity.type
_entity.pdbx_description
1 polymer ?
#
loop_
_entity_poly.entity_id
_entity_poly.type
_entity_poly.pdbx_seq_one_letter_code
_entity_poly.pdbx_strand_id
1 'polypeptide(L)'
;MSSPIKLLAFSFLATAAFAEDAKSKAPDAETMKRGLAVYSRTCIACHQPTGMGIPPVFPPLAGSEWIAKSASIAVRNITNGMQGPVTVKGMTYNSMMPPVAGVTDKDIADVVTYVNNSFGNSGAIVTEEEVKAIKAKYADRKTMWTAAEYEKEPKEEPAKK
;
A
#
# COMPACT_ATOMS: atom_id res chain seq x y z
N MET A 1 68.93 -6.49 -36.28
CA MET A 1 67.69 -6.34 -36.99
C MET A 1 66.60 -6.38 -36.00
N SER A 2 66.16 -5.22 -35.47
CA SER A 2 65.24 -5.10 -34.35
C SER A 2 63.86 -4.75 -34.91
N SER A 3 62.86 -5.59 -34.62
CA SER A 3 61.45 -5.34 -34.98
C SER A 3 60.72 -4.66 -33.81
N PRO A 4 59.97 -3.59 -34.00
CA PRO A 4 59.24 -2.95 -32.92
C PRO A 4 57.85 -3.60 -32.74
N ILE A 5 57.59 -4.01 -31.52
CA ILE A 5 56.27 -4.50 -31.06
C ILE A 5 55.36 -3.28 -30.92
N LYS A 6 54.29 -3.23 -31.73
CA LYS A 6 53.22 -2.23 -31.57
C LYS A 6 52.31 -2.64 -30.45
N LEU A 7 52.32 -1.88 -29.32
CA LEU A 7 51.34 -1.97 -28.28
C LEU A 7 50.02 -1.34 -28.77
N LEU A 8 48.99 -2.15 -28.95
CA LEU A 8 47.60 -1.68 -29.10
C LEU A 8 47.04 -1.38 -27.71
N ALA A 9 46.86 -0.11 -27.44
CA ALA A 9 46.12 0.32 -26.24
C ALA A 9 44.61 0.09 -26.47
N PHE A 10 44.05 -0.88 -25.78
CA PHE A 10 42.59 -1.10 -25.73
C PHE A 10 42.03 -0.14 -24.67
N SER A 11 41.44 0.98 -25.14
CA SER A 11 40.66 1.86 -24.28
C SER A 11 39.36 1.17 -23.88
N PHE A 12 39.29 0.69 -22.66
CA PHE A 12 38.02 0.28 -22.02
C PHE A 12 37.23 1.54 -21.69
N LEU A 13 36.22 1.85 -22.52
CA LEU A 13 35.19 2.81 -22.16
C LEU A 13 34.30 2.14 -21.09
N ALA A 14 34.51 2.45 -19.84
CA ALA A 14 33.62 2.09 -18.74
C ALA A 14 32.34 2.93 -18.91
N THR A 15 31.29 2.33 -19.47
CA THR A 15 29.92 2.87 -19.35
C THR A 15 29.50 2.76 -17.91
N ALA A 16 29.57 3.87 -17.18
CA ALA A 16 28.95 4.00 -15.89
C ALA A 16 27.43 3.89 -16.11
N ALA A 17 26.86 2.72 -15.82
CA ALA A 17 25.45 2.56 -15.66
C ALA A 17 25.05 3.37 -14.43
N PHE A 18 24.40 4.50 -14.63
CA PHE A 18 23.71 5.22 -13.57
C PHE A 18 22.63 4.29 -13.02
N ALA A 19 22.90 3.67 -11.89
CA ALA A 19 21.87 3.10 -11.04
C ALA A 19 21.02 4.28 -10.58
N GLU A 20 19.88 4.46 -11.21
CA GLU A 20 18.87 5.44 -10.81
C GLU A 20 18.40 5.04 -9.42
N ASP A 21 18.83 5.83 -8.42
CA ASP A 21 18.44 5.69 -7.02
C ASP A 21 16.92 5.60 -6.95
N ALA A 22 16.42 4.43 -6.54
CA ALA A 22 15.01 4.23 -6.20
C ALA A 22 14.70 4.94 -4.87
N LYS A 23 14.89 6.26 -4.85
CA LYS A 23 14.40 7.15 -3.80
C LYS A 23 12.89 7.02 -3.81
N SER A 24 12.24 6.67 -2.71
CA SER A 24 10.80 6.48 -2.61
C SER A 24 10.08 7.68 -3.22
N LYS A 25 9.65 7.50 -4.47
CA LYS A 25 9.01 8.56 -5.24
C LYS A 25 7.66 8.80 -4.60
N ALA A 26 7.38 10.06 -4.24
CA ALA A 26 6.03 10.43 -3.83
C ALA A 26 5.04 10.00 -4.93
N PRO A 27 3.81 9.56 -4.58
CA PRO A 27 2.82 9.22 -5.59
C PRO A 27 2.55 10.43 -6.48
N ASP A 28 2.35 10.18 -7.79
CA ASP A 28 2.03 11.26 -8.73
C ASP A 28 0.64 11.85 -8.46
N ALA A 29 0.44 13.10 -8.92
CA ALA A 29 -0.78 13.85 -8.67
C ALA A 29 -2.03 13.18 -9.25
N GLU A 30 -1.92 12.47 -10.37
CA GLU A 30 -3.06 11.80 -11.01
C GLU A 30 -3.47 10.56 -10.20
N THR A 31 -2.53 9.78 -9.68
CA THR A 31 -2.79 8.67 -8.76
C THR A 31 -3.49 9.17 -7.49
N MET A 32 -3.01 10.26 -6.89
CA MET A 32 -3.63 10.86 -5.71
C MET A 32 -5.05 11.37 -6.00
N LYS A 33 -5.28 11.97 -7.14
CA LYS A 33 -6.60 12.44 -7.58
C LYS A 33 -7.59 11.29 -7.79
N ARG A 34 -7.17 10.22 -8.46
CA ARG A 34 -8.00 9.02 -8.64
C ARG A 34 -8.29 8.36 -7.30
N GLY A 35 -7.30 8.21 -6.44
CA GLY A 35 -7.45 7.66 -5.10
C GLY A 35 -8.42 8.46 -4.24
N LEU A 36 -8.34 9.80 -4.28
CA LEU A 36 -9.32 10.68 -3.63
C LEU A 36 -10.75 10.47 -4.18
N ALA A 37 -10.91 10.32 -5.50
CA ALA A 37 -12.21 10.08 -6.10
C ALA A 37 -12.82 8.75 -5.63
N VAL A 38 -12.01 7.68 -5.53
CA VAL A 38 -12.44 6.39 -4.94
C VAL A 38 -12.78 6.55 -3.46
N TYR A 39 -11.93 7.19 -2.69
CA TYR A 39 -12.15 7.46 -1.27
C TYR A 39 -13.48 8.18 -1.03
N SER A 40 -13.75 9.22 -1.82
CA SER A 40 -14.95 10.04 -1.70
C SER A 40 -16.25 9.29 -1.99
N ARG A 41 -16.21 8.26 -2.84
CA ARG A 41 -17.41 7.48 -3.16
C ARG A 41 -17.61 6.24 -2.29
N THR A 42 -16.54 5.71 -1.66
CA THR A 42 -16.61 4.40 -0.99
C THR A 42 -16.19 4.40 0.48
N CYS A 43 -15.36 5.34 0.93
CA CYS A 43 -14.73 5.31 2.25
C CYS A 43 -15.20 6.45 3.17
N ILE A 44 -15.52 7.61 2.58
CA ILE A 44 -15.74 8.87 3.29
C ILE A 44 -16.89 8.81 4.30
N ALA A 45 -17.93 8.02 4.02
CA ALA A 45 -19.09 7.91 4.88
C ALA A 45 -18.73 7.39 6.28
N CYS A 46 -17.80 6.45 6.37
CA CYS A 46 -17.34 5.86 7.63
C CYS A 46 -16.05 6.53 8.14
N HIS A 47 -15.07 6.73 7.25
CA HIS A 47 -13.75 7.23 7.67
C HIS A 47 -13.62 8.76 7.65
N GLN A 48 -14.65 9.47 7.25
CA GLN A 48 -14.76 10.94 7.20
C GLN A 48 -13.75 11.59 6.23
N PRO A 49 -13.98 12.85 5.80
CA PRO A 49 -13.09 13.56 4.86
C PRO A 49 -11.67 13.74 5.37
N THR A 50 -11.49 13.72 6.70
CA THR A 50 -10.20 13.90 7.37
C THR A 50 -9.50 12.59 7.71
N GLY A 51 -10.10 11.43 7.40
CA GLY A 51 -9.59 10.13 7.79
C GLY A 51 -9.68 9.82 9.28
N MET A 52 -10.34 10.66 10.07
CA MET A 52 -10.43 10.51 11.54
C MET A 52 -11.44 9.48 12.01
N GLY A 53 -12.29 8.99 11.11
CA GLY A 53 -13.37 8.08 11.47
C GLY A 53 -14.41 8.72 12.38
N ILE A 54 -15.20 7.88 13.07
CA ILE A 54 -16.23 8.29 14.04
C ILE A 54 -16.13 7.39 15.28
N PRO A 55 -15.34 7.81 16.29
CA PRO A 55 -15.22 7.03 17.53
C PRO A 55 -16.57 6.90 18.26
N PRO A 56 -16.85 5.76 18.88
CA PRO A 56 -16.09 4.50 18.89
C PRO A 56 -16.51 3.53 17.77
N VAL A 57 -17.21 3.98 16.74
CA VAL A 57 -17.83 3.13 15.72
C VAL A 57 -16.87 2.86 14.55
N PHE A 58 -16.33 3.90 13.94
CA PHE A 58 -15.46 3.78 12.78
C PHE A 58 -14.03 4.25 13.11
N PRO A 59 -13.02 3.36 12.95
CA PRO A 59 -11.64 3.70 13.31
C PRO A 59 -11.04 4.76 12.39
N PRO A 60 -10.07 5.55 12.91
CA PRO A 60 -9.32 6.47 12.07
C PRO A 60 -8.38 5.72 11.11
N LEU A 61 -8.22 6.27 9.92
CA LEU A 61 -7.13 5.96 8.98
C LEU A 61 -5.95 6.92 9.20
N ALA A 62 -6.25 8.13 9.71
CA ALA A 62 -5.26 9.15 10.01
C ALA A 62 -4.31 8.71 11.12
N GLY A 63 -3.03 8.55 10.79
CA GLY A 63 -1.99 8.13 11.72
C GLY A 63 -2.22 6.72 12.31
N SER A 64 -2.97 5.86 11.60
CA SER A 64 -3.25 4.50 12.05
C SER A 64 -2.00 3.61 11.92
N GLU A 65 -1.66 2.93 13.01
CA GLU A 65 -0.60 1.93 13.01
C GLU A 65 -0.89 0.74 12.07
N TRP A 66 -2.15 0.48 11.76
CA TRP A 66 -2.55 -0.55 10.82
C TRP A 66 -2.22 -0.18 9.38
N ILE A 67 -2.37 1.10 9.02
CA ILE A 67 -1.95 1.63 7.72
C ILE A 67 -0.42 1.57 7.57
N ALA A 68 0.30 1.86 8.66
CA ALA A 68 1.76 1.81 8.67
C ALA A 68 2.33 0.38 8.61
N LYS A 69 1.56 -0.65 9.04
CA LYS A 69 2.04 -2.04 9.07
C LYS A 69 2.24 -2.63 7.68
N SER A 70 1.22 -2.57 6.83
CA SER A 70 1.26 -3.18 5.50
C SER A 70 0.10 -2.72 4.63
N ALA A 71 0.41 -2.34 3.39
CA ALA A 71 -0.60 -2.06 2.37
C ALA A 71 -1.49 -3.29 2.08
N SER A 72 -0.95 -4.51 2.23
CA SER A 72 -1.69 -5.76 2.06
C SER A 72 -2.89 -5.87 3.00
N ILE A 73 -2.81 -5.35 4.23
CA ILE A 73 -3.95 -5.33 5.17
C ILE A 73 -5.09 -4.48 4.59
N ALA A 74 -4.79 -3.29 4.08
CA ALA A 74 -5.80 -2.42 3.48
C ALA A 74 -6.46 -3.08 2.25
N VAL A 75 -5.67 -3.67 1.34
CA VAL A 75 -6.18 -4.40 0.17
C VAL A 75 -7.12 -5.53 0.59
N ARG A 76 -6.73 -6.34 1.58
CA ARG A 76 -7.53 -7.46 2.08
C ARG A 76 -8.82 -7.01 2.75
N ASN A 77 -8.79 -5.92 3.53
CA ASN A 77 -9.98 -5.35 4.16
C ASN A 77 -10.96 -4.81 3.12
N ILE A 78 -10.47 -4.15 2.06
CA ILE A 78 -11.31 -3.68 0.95
C ILE A 78 -11.94 -4.86 0.21
N THR A 79 -11.17 -5.93 -0.02
CA THR A 79 -11.59 -7.08 -0.82
C THR A 79 -12.54 -8.02 -0.08
N ASN A 80 -12.23 -8.36 1.17
CA ASN A 80 -12.94 -9.39 1.93
C ASN A 80 -13.72 -8.84 3.13
N GLY A 81 -13.50 -7.58 3.48
CA GLY A 81 -14.02 -6.98 4.70
C GLY A 81 -13.23 -7.35 5.96
N MET A 82 -13.56 -6.69 7.05
CA MET A 82 -12.98 -6.90 8.37
C MET A 82 -14.07 -6.87 9.43
N GLN A 83 -13.96 -7.70 10.47
CA GLN A 83 -14.91 -7.77 11.56
C GLN A 83 -14.23 -8.03 12.90
N GLY A 84 -14.99 -7.83 13.98
CA GLY A 84 -14.52 -8.05 15.34
C GLY A 84 -13.66 -6.89 15.87
N PRO A 85 -13.15 -7.04 17.09
CA PRO A 85 -12.44 -5.96 17.77
C PRO A 85 -11.09 -5.67 17.09
N VAL A 86 -10.82 -4.39 16.93
CA VAL A 86 -9.51 -3.86 16.48
C VAL A 86 -9.15 -2.66 17.34
N THR A 87 -7.92 -2.61 17.82
CA THR A 87 -7.40 -1.44 18.53
C THR A 87 -6.66 -0.55 17.55
N VAL A 88 -7.05 0.72 17.48
CA VAL A 88 -6.42 1.74 16.65
C VAL A 88 -6.14 2.97 17.50
N LYS A 89 -4.89 3.40 17.57
CA LYS A 89 -4.45 4.54 18.39
C LYS A 89 -4.89 4.43 19.85
N GLY A 90 -4.83 3.22 20.42
CA GLY A 90 -5.17 2.93 21.80
C GLY A 90 -6.68 2.83 22.09
N MET A 91 -7.56 3.01 21.11
CA MET A 91 -9.01 2.84 21.26
C MET A 91 -9.46 1.56 20.56
N THR A 92 -10.31 0.78 21.23
CA THR A 92 -10.90 -0.43 20.63
C THR A 92 -12.18 -0.10 19.89
N TYR A 93 -12.25 -0.53 18.63
CA TYR A 93 -13.42 -0.48 17.77
C TYR A 93 -13.91 -1.90 17.55
N ASN A 94 -15.21 -2.13 17.62
CA ASN A 94 -15.80 -3.45 17.41
C ASN A 94 -16.97 -3.35 16.44
N SER A 95 -16.64 -2.99 15.21
CA SER A 95 -17.58 -2.82 14.13
C SER A 95 -17.19 -3.70 12.95
N MET A 96 -18.02 -3.71 11.93
CA MET A 96 -17.77 -4.43 10.70
C MET A 96 -17.48 -3.45 9.58
N MET A 97 -16.39 -3.67 8.83
CA MET A 97 -16.13 -3.06 7.54
C MET A 97 -16.51 -4.08 6.47
N PRO A 98 -17.61 -3.93 5.74
CA PRO A 98 -17.97 -4.87 4.70
C PRO A 98 -16.98 -4.80 3.52
N PRO A 99 -16.90 -5.86 2.69
CA PRO A 99 -16.19 -5.79 1.42
C PRO A 99 -16.72 -4.61 0.58
N VAL A 100 -15.80 -3.89 -0.07
CA VAL A 100 -16.17 -2.73 -0.88
C VAL A 100 -16.52 -3.20 -2.30
N ALA A 101 -17.79 -3.13 -2.65
CA ALA A 101 -18.25 -3.49 -3.99
C ALA A 101 -18.00 -2.38 -5.02
N GLY A 102 -17.92 -2.75 -6.30
CA GLY A 102 -17.83 -1.80 -7.42
C GLY A 102 -16.49 -1.09 -7.55
N VAL A 103 -15.41 -1.67 -7.02
CA VAL A 103 -14.03 -1.18 -7.17
C VAL A 103 -13.21 -2.17 -7.99
N THR A 104 -12.43 -1.66 -8.92
CA THR A 104 -11.45 -2.43 -9.71
C THR A 104 -10.14 -2.59 -8.93
N ASP A 105 -9.24 -3.47 -9.39
CA ASP A 105 -7.91 -3.61 -8.78
C ASP A 105 -7.12 -2.30 -8.85
N LYS A 106 -7.28 -1.55 -9.93
CA LYS A 106 -6.71 -0.21 -10.05
C LYS A 106 -7.31 0.79 -9.06
N ASP A 107 -8.63 0.77 -8.85
CA ASP A 107 -9.27 1.61 -7.83
C ASP A 107 -8.72 1.30 -6.44
N ILE A 108 -8.53 0.03 -6.12
CA ILE A 108 -7.96 -0.41 -4.84
C ILE A 108 -6.51 0.10 -4.70
N ALA A 109 -5.70 -0.05 -5.75
CA ALA A 109 -4.32 0.45 -5.76
C ALA A 109 -4.27 1.97 -5.53
N ASP A 110 -5.07 2.72 -6.28
CA ASP A 110 -5.11 4.18 -6.21
C ASP A 110 -5.62 4.67 -4.81
N VAL A 111 -6.68 4.04 -4.26
CA VAL A 111 -7.22 4.46 -2.95
C VAL A 111 -6.31 4.08 -1.79
N VAL A 112 -5.67 2.91 -1.82
CA VAL A 112 -4.71 2.52 -0.78
C VAL A 112 -3.49 3.44 -0.83
N THR A 113 -2.98 3.75 -2.02
CA THR A 113 -1.90 4.74 -2.20
C THR A 113 -2.32 6.11 -1.66
N TYR A 114 -3.54 6.56 -1.95
CA TYR A 114 -4.07 7.82 -1.43
C TYR A 114 -4.12 7.84 0.10
N VAL A 115 -4.69 6.83 0.73
CA VAL A 115 -4.77 6.73 2.20
C VAL A 115 -3.39 6.68 2.84
N ASN A 116 -2.48 5.89 2.25
CA ASN A 116 -1.10 5.78 2.71
C ASN A 116 -0.33 7.09 2.68
N ASN A 117 -0.73 8.05 1.83
CA ASN A 117 -0.02 9.32 1.63
C ASN A 117 -0.90 10.55 1.92
N SER A 118 -1.98 10.36 2.66
CA SER A 118 -2.90 11.41 3.10
C SER A 118 -3.08 11.38 4.61
N PHE A 119 -3.76 12.37 5.16
CA PHE A 119 -4.12 12.41 6.59
C PHE A 119 -2.93 12.34 7.56
N GLY A 120 -1.75 12.80 7.14
CA GLY A 120 -0.51 12.70 7.91
C GLY A 120 0.18 11.33 7.84
N ASN A 121 -0.33 10.41 7.04
CA ASN A 121 0.34 9.13 6.76
C ASN A 121 1.48 9.34 5.76
N SER A 122 2.49 8.46 5.82
CA SER A 122 3.58 8.38 4.86
C SER A 122 3.90 6.90 4.62
N GLY A 123 3.36 6.34 3.56
CA GLY A 123 3.44 4.92 3.26
C GLY A 123 3.70 4.59 1.80
N ALA A 124 3.66 3.30 1.50
CA ALA A 124 3.97 2.78 0.18
C ALA A 124 2.96 3.20 -0.89
N ILE A 125 3.46 3.39 -2.11
CA ILE A 125 2.65 3.37 -3.33
C ILE A 125 2.28 1.91 -3.60
N VAL A 126 1.03 1.66 -3.93
CA VAL A 126 0.52 0.33 -4.24
C VAL A 126 0.19 0.26 -5.72
N THR A 127 0.66 -0.79 -6.39
CA THR A 127 0.39 -1.02 -7.81
C THR A 127 -0.81 -1.94 -8.02
N GLU A 128 -1.40 -1.89 -9.20
CA GLU A 128 -2.49 -2.78 -9.58
C GLU A 128 -2.03 -4.26 -9.57
N GLU A 129 -0.79 -4.51 -9.96
CA GLU A 129 -0.17 -5.84 -9.96
C GLU A 129 -0.04 -6.40 -8.54
N GLU A 130 0.35 -5.57 -7.58
CA GLU A 130 0.39 -5.96 -6.16
C GLU A 130 -1.00 -6.29 -5.63
N VAL A 131 -2.02 -5.51 -5.98
CA VAL A 131 -3.40 -5.81 -5.63
C VAL A 131 -3.83 -7.16 -6.19
N LYS A 132 -3.57 -7.43 -7.47
CA LYS A 132 -3.87 -8.71 -8.13
C LYS A 132 -3.17 -9.87 -7.43
N ALA A 133 -1.90 -9.72 -7.09
CA ALA A 133 -1.12 -10.74 -6.39
C ALA A 133 -1.68 -11.03 -4.99
N ILE A 134 -2.04 -9.99 -4.23
CA ILE A 134 -2.66 -10.14 -2.91
C ILE A 134 -4.00 -10.85 -3.03
N LYS A 135 -4.87 -10.44 -3.96
CA LYS A 135 -6.17 -11.08 -4.19
C LYS A 135 -6.02 -12.55 -4.60
N ALA A 136 -5.07 -12.87 -5.47
CA ALA A 136 -4.79 -14.24 -5.89
C ALA A 136 -4.34 -15.12 -4.71
N LYS A 137 -3.49 -14.61 -3.83
CA LYS A 137 -3.02 -15.31 -2.63
C LYS A 137 -4.17 -15.71 -1.69
N TYR A 138 -5.25 -14.93 -1.67
CA TYR A 138 -6.39 -15.15 -0.77
C TYR A 138 -7.71 -15.41 -1.53
N ALA A 139 -7.64 -15.92 -2.75
CA ALA A 139 -8.80 -16.14 -3.63
C ALA A 139 -9.86 -17.07 -3.03
N ASP A 140 -9.43 -18.06 -2.24
CA ASP A 140 -10.31 -19.04 -1.60
C ASP A 140 -10.97 -18.51 -0.32
N ARG A 141 -10.59 -17.33 0.15
CA ARG A 141 -11.16 -16.77 1.37
C ARG A 141 -12.60 -16.33 1.16
N LYS A 142 -13.49 -16.84 2.01
CA LYS A 142 -14.94 -16.54 1.99
C LYS A 142 -15.42 -15.78 3.23
N THR A 143 -14.51 -15.54 4.18
CA THR A 143 -14.84 -14.87 5.45
C THR A 143 -14.14 -13.52 5.56
N MET A 144 -14.71 -12.61 6.33
CA MET A 144 -14.04 -11.36 6.69
C MET A 144 -12.79 -11.62 7.50
N TRP A 145 -11.86 -10.70 7.47
CA TRP A 145 -10.65 -10.71 8.26
C TRP A 145 -10.94 -10.27 9.71
N THR A 146 -10.05 -10.66 10.61
CA THR A 146 -10.03 -10.17 11.99
C THR A 146 -8.64 -9.62 12.34
N ALA A 147 -8.56 -8.69 13.29
CA ALA A 147 -7.28 -8.17 13.77
C ALA A 147 -6.37 -9.29 14.28
N ALA A 148 -6.93 -10.27 15.01
CA ALA A 148 -6.20 -11.40 15.55
C ALA A 148 -5.55 -12.30 14.48
N GLU A 149 -6.12 -12.37 13.27
CA GLU A 149 -5.49 -13.10 12.15
C GLU A 149 -4.27 -12.33 11.66
N TYR A 150 -4.35 -11.01 11.48
CA TYR A 150 -3.23 -10.18 11.05
C TYR A 150 -2.08 -10.15 12.07
N GLU A 151 -2.39 -10.25 13.37
CA GLU A 151 -1.37 -10.28 14.42
C GLU A 151 -0.59 -11.59 14.46
N LYS A 152 -1.19 -12.68 13.97
CA LYS A 152 -0.53 -13.99 13.87
C LYS A 152 0.33 -14.15 12.62
N GLU A 153 0.14 -13.27 11.62
CA GLU A 153 0.96 -13.32 10.41
C GLU A 153 2.39 -12.88 10.72
N PRO A 154 3.39 -13.50 10.08
CA PRO A 154 4.75 -12.97 10.11
C PRO A 154 4.71 -11.50 9.67
N LYS A 155 5.43 -10.63 10.38
CA LYS A 155 5.58 -9.23 9.95
C LYS A 155 6.16 -9.26 8.54
N GLU A 156 5.37 -8.84 7.55
CA GLU A 156 5.91 -8.63 6.22
C GLU A 156 7.03 -7.60 6.36
N GLU A 157 8.25 -7.95 5.92
CA GLU A 157 9.29 -6.95 5.82
C GLU A 157 8.75 -5.80 4.95
N PRO A 158 8.93 -4.54 5.38
CA PRO A 158 8.55 -3.41 4.53
C PRO A 158 9.22 -3.62 3.18
N ALA A 159 8.44 -3.49 2.10
CA ALA A 159 8.95 -3.60 0.74
C ALA A 159 10.27 -2.84 0.68
N LYS A 160 11.35 -3.53 0.30
CA LYS A 160 12.68 -2.92 0.25
C LYS A 160 12.59 -1.65 -0.58
N LYS A 161 12.87 -0.53 0.08
CA LYS A 161 12.92 0.80 -0.52
C LYS A 161 13.99 0.86 -1.58
#